data_fce34e0106f13c29b534fc91f76c7996
#
_entry.id   fce34e0106f13c29b534fc91f76c7996
#
_cell.length_a   1.000
_cell.length_b   1.000
_cell.length_c   1.000
_cell.angle_alpha   90.00
_cell.angle_beta   90.00
_cell.angle_gamma   90.00
#
_symmetry.space_group_name_H-M   'P 1'
#
loop_
_entity.id
_entity.type
_entity.pdbx_description
1 polymer ?
#
loop_
_entity_poly.entity_id
_entity_poly.type
_entity_poly.pdbx_seq_one_letter_code
_entity_poly.pdbx_strand_id
1 'polypeptide(L)'
;MCSSDLKTTLLLIDNFRYDQWRSISSLLRGYYDVAQDDFYCAILPTATQYARNAIFAGLMPLAIDKLMPNKWLNDNEEGGKNQYEEEFLKRLMAQNGKNWKFSFDKLVRPEQGRKLVDNIQKVYDADFSVIVYNLDRKSVV
;
A
#
# COMPACT_ATOMS: atom_id res chain seq x y z
N MET A 1 -17.63 -9.84 -18.73
CA MET A 1 -18.25 -8.98 -17.69
C MET A 1 -17.56 -9.34 -16.38
N CYS A 2 -16.55 -8.56 -15.94
CA CYS A 2 -15.99 -8.72 -14.61
C CYS A 2 -17.00 -8.13 -13.62
N SER A 3 -17.54 -8.97 -12.76
CA SER A 3 -18.41 -8.55 -11.68
C SER A 3 -17.66 -7.54 -10.80
N SER A 4 -18.12 -6.29 -10.79
CA SER A 4 -17.58 -5.19 -10.01
C SER A 4 -18.01 -5.24 -8.54
N ASP A 5 -18.59 -6.35 -8.09
CA ASP A 5 -19.22 -6.45 -6.78
C ASP A 5 -18.33 -7.03 -5.69
N LEU A 6 -17.10 -7.42 -6.04
CA LEU A 6 -16.14 -7.94 -5.07
C LEU A 6 -15.34 -6.80 -4.43
N LYS A 7 -15.57 -6.59 -3.16
CA LYS A 7 -14.76 -5.69 -2.35
C LYS A 7 -13.34 -6.21 -2.27
N THR A 8 -12.38 -5.32 -2.48
CA THR A 8 -10.96 -5.68 -2.54
C THR A 8 -10.17 -4.89 -1.50
N THR A 9 -9.31 -5.56 -0.77
CA THR A 9 -8.39 -4.92 0.16
C THR A 9 -6.95 -5.19 -0.26
N LEU A 10 -6.18 -4.11 -0.47
CA LEU A 10 -4.74 -4.15 -0.63
C LEU A 10 -4.07 -3.93 0.73
N LEU A 11 -3.48 -4.97 1.29
CA LEU A 11 -2.61 -4.87 2.46
C LEU A 11 -1.16 -4.78 1.98
N LEU A 12 -0.56 -3.59 2.11
CA LEU A 12 0.85 -3.38 1.80
C LEU A 12 1.64 -3.34 3.11
N ILE A 13 2.51 -4.31 3.31
CA ILE A 13 3.40 -4.38 4.47
C ILE A 13 4.79 -3.94 4.03
N ASP A 14 5.19 -2.75 4.46
CA ASP A 14 6.50 -2.19 4.15
C ASP A 14 7.62 -2.91 4.93
N ASN A 15 8.78 -3.08 4.30
CA ASN A 15 9.92 -3.84 4.84
C ASN A 15 9.65 -5.33 5.14
N PHE A 16 8.58 -5.89 4.59
CA PHE A 16 8.23 -7.28 4.76
C PHE A 16 8.95 -8.15 3.75
N ARG A 17 9.72 -9.11 4.23
CA ARG A 17 10.52 -9.99 3.38
C ARG A 17 9.79 -11.29 3.06
N TYR A 18 10.18 -11.93 1.97
CA TYR A 18 9.60 -13.21 1.55
C TYR A 18 9.78 -14.35 2.56
N ASP A 19 10.92 -14.39 3.28
CA ASP A 19 11.15 -15.37 4.34
C ASP A 19 10.19 -15.18 5.52
N GLN A 20 9.85 -13.94 5.86
CA GLN A 20 8.84 -13.61 6.87
C GLN A 20 7.44 -14.04 6.40
N TRP A 21 7.10 -13.79 5.12
CA TRP A 21 5.86 -14.29 4.54
C TRP A 21 5.77 -15.82 4.66
N ARG A 22 6.79 -16.53 4.28
CA ARG A 22 6.84 -18.00 4.39
C ARG A 22 6.59 -18.49 5.82
N SER A 23 7.05 -17.76 6.81
CA SER A 23 6.88 -18.13 8.23
C SER A 23 5.44 -17.93 8.71
N ILE A 24 4.72 -16.90 8.24
CA ILE A 24 3.38 -16.58 8.73
C ILE A 24 2.25 -17.08 7.81
N SER A 25 2.54 -17.41 6.56
CA SER A 25 1.53 -17.78 5.56
C SER A 25 0.67 -18.98 6.00
N SER A 26 1.25 -19.93 6.73
CA SER A 26 0.52 -21.08 7.28
C SER A 26 -0.57 -20.68 8.28
N LEU A 27 -0.33 -19.63 9.07
CA LEU A 27 -1.31 -19.10 10.03
C LEU A 27 -2.47 -18.41 9.30
N LEU A 28 -2.17 -17.69 8.20
CA LEU A 28 -3.19 -16.98 7.43
C LEU A 28 -4.09 -17.94 6.65
N ARG A 29 -3.59 -19.11 6.25
CA ARG A 29 -4.38 -20.15 5.56
C ARG A 29 -5.54 -20.72 6.41
N GLY A 30 -5.53 -20.48 7.72
CA GLY A 30 -6.66 -20.79 8.60
C GLY A 30 -7.85 -19.82 8.44
N TYR A 31 -7.63 -18.66 7.80
CA TYR A 31 -8.62 -17.59 7.65
C TYR A 31 -8.91 -17.24 6.18
N TYR A 32 -7.97 -17.50 5.27
CA TYR A 32 -8.04 -17.12 3.86
C TYR A 32 -7.56 -18.24 2.95
N ASP A 33 -8.22 -18.40 1.82
CA ASP A 33 -7.72 -19.21 0.73
C ASP A 33 -6.68 -18.42 -0.07
N VAL A 34 -5.49 -19.00 -0.24
CA VAL A 34 -4.43 -18.38 -1.05
C VAL A 34 -4.64 -18.80 -2.50
N ALA A 35 -5.18 -17.91 -3.30
CA ALA A 35 -5.42 -18.14 -4.72
C ALA A 35 -4.12 -18.11 -5.55
N GLN A 36 -3.15 -17.27 -5.15
CA GLN A 36 -1.88 -17.12 -5.85
C GLN A 36 -0.79 -16.67 -4.86
N ASP A 37 0.42 -17.19 -5.01
CA ASP A 37 1.59 -16.85 -4.19
C ASP A 37 2.80 -16.66 -5.14
N ASP A 38 3.15 -15.39 -5.38
CA ASP A 38 4.21 -15.00 -6.29
C ASP A 38 5.21 -14.05 -5.60
N PHE A 39 6.34 -13.84 -6.26
CA PHE A 39 7.33 -12.86 -5.85
C PHE A 39 7.75 -11.96 -7.01
N TYR A 40 8.19 -10.77 -6.70
CA TYR A 40 8.76 -9.84 -7.67
C TYR A 40 10.02 -9.17 -7.11
N CYS A 41 10.86 -8.66 -7.99
CA CYS A 41 12.01 -7.86 -7.59
C CYS A 41 11.58 -6.39 -7.49
N ALA A 42 11.82 -5.79 -6.32
CA ALA A 42 11.57 -4.35 -6.14
C ALA A 42 12.48 -3.51 -7.05
N ILE A 43 12.00 -2.31 -7.42
CA ILE A 43 12.81 -1.35 -8.16
C ILE A 43 14.04 -0.92 -7.36
N LEU A 44 15.11 -0.58 -8.05
CA LEU A 44 16.33 -0.04 -7.43
C LEU A 44 16.37 1.50 -7.56
N PRO A 45 16.75 2.21 -6.49
CA PRO A 45 17.03 1.70 -5.13
C PRO A 45 15.75 1.23 -4.43
N THR A 46 15.89 0.25 -3.53
CA THR A 46 14.76 -0.34 -2.79
C THR A 46 14.23 0.54 -1.66
N ALA A 47 14.55 1.83 -1.68
CA ALA A 47 14.06 2.76 -0.66
C ALA A 47 12.54 2.94 -0.79
N THR A 48 11.88 2.99 0.35
CA THR A 48 10.41 3.06 0.49
C THR A 48 9.79 4.15 -0.37
N GLN A 49 10.39 5.33 -0.41
CA GLN A 49 9.89 6.46 -1.20
C GLN A 49 9.84 6.20 -2.70
N TYR A 50 10.78 5.42 -3.25
CA TYR A 50 10.77 5.06 -4.67
C TYR A 50 9.78 3.93 -4.94
N ALA A 51 9.87 2.84 -4.18
CA ALA A 51 9.08 1.65 -4.40
C ALA A 51 7.58 1.88 -4.14
N ARG A 52 7.22 2.47 -3.00
CA ARG A 52 5.81 2.66 -2.63
C ARG A 52 5.12 3.71 -3.48
N ASN A 53 5.77 4.85 -3.74
CA ASN A 53 5.21 5.84 -4.65
C ASN A 53 5.00 5.27 -6.05
N ALA A 54 5.92 4.43 -6.55
CA ALA A 54 5.77 3.77 -7.84
C ALA A 54 4.57 2.81 -7.87
N ILE A 55 4.33 2.04 -6.79
CA ILE A 55 3.17 1.15 -6.65
C ILE A 55 1.87 1.97 -6.76
N PHE A 56 1.74 3.03 -5.96
CA PHE A 56 0.50 3.81 -5.91
C PHE A 56 0.28 4.72 -7.13
N ALA A 57 1.35 5.21 -7.75
CA ALA A 57 1.25 6.03 -8.95
C ALA A 57 1.08 5.20 -10.24
N GLY A 58 1.45 3.91 -10.23
CA GLY A 58 1.56 3.10 -11.42
C GLY A 58 2.62 3.63 -12.40
N LEU A 59 3.65 4.33 -11.90
CA LEU A 59 4.67 5.02 -12.68
C LEU A 59 6.06 4.79 -12.05
N MET A 60 7.09 4.82 -12.88
CA MET A 60 8.46 4.84 -12.39
C MET A 60 8.79 6.19 -11.72
N PRO A 61 9.71 6.23 -10.72
CA PRO A 61 10.03 7.43 -9.96
C PRO A 61 10.33 8.67 -10.81
N LEU A 62 11.14 8.54 -11.85
CA LEU A 62 11.45 9.64 -12.75
C LEU A 62 10.21 10.19 -13.50
N ALA A 63 9.24 9.32 -13.79
CA ALA A 63 8.00 9.75 -14.41
C ALA A 63 7.09 10.47 -13.41
N ILE A 64 7.09 10.06 -12.15
CA ILE A 64 6.36 10.76 -11.07
C ILE A 64 6.93 12.17 -10.90
N ASP A 65 8.25 12.30 -10.78
CA ASP A 65 8.95 13.58 -10.65
C ASP A 65 8.62 14.53 -11.82
N LYS A 66 8.69 14.05 -13.05
CA LYS A 66 8.38 14.86 -14.24
C LYS A 66 6.91 15.27 -14.35
N LEU A 67 5.99 14.38 -14.01
CA LEU A 67 4.55 14.63 -14.18
C LEU A 67 3.93 15.36 -12.97
N MET A 68 4.52 15.18 -11.79
CA MET A 68 4.00 15.70 -10.54
C MET A 68 5.13 16.22 -9.64
N PRO A 69 5.95 17.18 -10.10
CA PRO A 69 7.15 17.65 -9.39
C PRO A 69 6.83 18.16 -7.98
N ASN A 70 5.67 18.78 -7.79
CA ASN A 70 5.25 19.29 -6.47
C ASN A 70 4.83 18.19 -5.48
N LYS A 71 4.78 16.93 -5.92
CA LYS A 71 4.39 15.76 -5.09
C LYS A 71 5.54 14.76 -4.95
N TRP A 72 6.67 15.06 -5.54
CA TRP A 72 7.89 14.28 -5.42
C TRP A 72 8.89 15.00 -4.52
N LEU A 73 9.38 14.31 -3.50
CA LEU A 73 10.44 14.82 -2.62
C LEU A 73 11.69 13.99 -2.81
N ASN A 74 12.79 14.65 -3.12
CA ASN A 74 14.10 14.03 -3.27
C ASN A 74 14.72 13.69 -1.91
N ASP A 75 15.82 12.91 -1.91
CA ASP A 75 16.48 12.43 -0.69
C ASP A 75 16.98 13.55 0.22
N ASN A 76 17.34 14.67 -0.36
CA ASN A 76 17.89 15.83 0.34
C ASN A 76 16.80 16.78 0.87
N GLU A 77 15.54 16.54 0.58
CA GLU A 77 14.44 17.41 0.99
C GLU A 77 13.83 16.91 2.31
N GLU A 78 13.55 17.85 3.20
CA GLU A 78 12.87 17.56 4.46
C GLU A 78 11.36 17.33 4.20
N GLY A 79 10.79 16.35 4.90
CA GLY A 79 9.36 16.11 4.86
C GLY A 79 8.96 14.63 4.69
N GLY A 80 7.67 14.41 4.61
CA GLY A 80 7.09 13.08 4.45
C GLY A 80 7.13 12.61 3.01
N LYS A 81 8.18 11.92 2.61
CA LYS A 81 8.43 11.47 1.22
C LYS A 81 7.32 10.58 0.62
N ASN A 82 6.46 10.03 1.45
CA ASN A 82 5.33 9.17 1.05
C ASN A 82 3.97 9.77 1.44
N GLN A 83 3.87 11.09 1.53
CA GLN A 83 2.62 11.75 1.96
C GLN A 83 1.53 11.76 0.87
N TYR A 84 1.91 11.65 -0.40
CA TYR A 84 0.99 11.76 -1.54
C TYR A 84 0.52 10.41 -2.11
N GLU A 85 0.78 9.29 -1.43
CA GLU A 85 0.40 7.95 -1.91
C GLU A 85 -1.09 7.82 -2.19
N GLU A 86 -1.94 8.38 -1.35
CA GLU A 86 -3.40 8.38 -1.55
C GLU A 86 -3.79 9.16 -2.82
N GLU A 87 -3.15 10.29 -3.08
CA GLU A 87 -3.42 11.09 -4.28
C GLU A 87 -2.92 10.40 -5.54
N PHE A 88 -1.76 9.73 -5.47
CA PHE A 88 -1.26 8.92 -6.58
C PHE A 88 -2.24 7.81 -6.93
N LEU A 89 -2.77 7.12 -5.93
CA LEU A 89 -3.77 6.08 -6.14
C LEU A 89 -5.07 6.63 -6.74
N LYS A 90 -5.56 7.76 -6.26
CA LYS A 90 -6.74 8.45 -6.84
C LYS A 90 -6.54 8.72 -8.33
N ARG A 91 -5.37 9.26 -8.68
CA ARG A 91 -5.02 9.53 -10.07
C ARG A 91 -4.99 8.23 -10.89
N LEU A 92 -4.34 7.19 -10.40
CA LEU A 92 -4.24 5.89 -11.08
C LEU A 92 -5.63 5.29 -11.32
N MET A 93 -6.51 5.32 -10.33
CA MET A 93 -7.88 4.84 -10.45
C MET A 93 -8.66 5.64 -11.51
N ALA A 94 -8.59 6.97 -11.45
CA ALA A 94 -9.27 7.84 -12.42
C ALA A 94 -8.78 7.60 -13.86
N GLN A 95 -7.47 7.42 -14.08
CA GLN A 95 -6.89 7.10 -15.40
C GLN A 95 -7.39 5.76 -15.95
N ASN A 96 -7.72 4.81 -15.08
CA ASN A 96 -8.28 3.51 -15.46
C ASN A 96 -9.82 3.51 -15.49
N GLY A 97 -10.46 4.67 -15.43
CA GLY A 97 -11.93 4.79 -15.47
C GLY A 97 -12.62 4.18 -14.24
N LYS A 98 -11.92 4.04 -13.12
CA LYS A 98 -12.46 3.45 -11.89
C LYS A 98 -12.93 4.57 -10.95
N ASN A 99 -14.23 4.63 -10.74
CA ASN A 99 -14.86 5.55 -9.78
C ASN A 99 -15.33 4.78 -8.54
N TRP A 100 -14.40 4.03 -7.94
CA TRP A 100 -14.68 3.23 -6.76
C TRP A 100 -14.67 4.09 -5.49
N LYS A 101 -15.59 3.79 -4.59
CA LYS A 101 -15.48 4.26 -3.21
C LYS A 101 -14.28 3.57 -2.56
N PHE A 102 -13.28 4.34 -2.12
CA PHE A 102 -12.11 3.74 -1.52
C PHE A 102 -11.75 4.33 -0.16
N SER A 103 -11.05 3.53 0.64
CA SER A 103 -10.43 3.95 1.90
C SER A 103 -8.91 3.78 1.81
N PHE A 104 -8.19 4.65 2.52
CA PHE A 104 -6.73 4.61 2.58
C PHE A 104 -6.29 4.85 4.03
N ASP A 105 -5.62 3.88 4.63
CA ASP A 105 -5.18 3.95 6.01
C ASP A 105 -3.70 3.58 6.13
N LYS A 106 -2.94 4.39 6.88
CA LYS A 106 -1.52 4.14 7.20
C LYS A 106 -1.37 3.80 8.66
N LEU A 107 -0.77 2.65 8.93
CA LEU A 107 -0.48 2.14 10.26
C LEU A 107 1.02 2.21 10.52
N VAL A 108 1.44 3.27 11.21
CA VAL A 108 2.84 3.52 11.57
C VAL A 108 3.12 3.09 13.01
N ARG A 109 2.06 3.01 13.85
CA ARG A 109 2.15 2.65 15.26
C ARG A 109 1.07 1.62 15.61
N PRO A 110 1.33 0.74 16.59
CA PRO A 110 0.37 -0.31 16.99
C PRO A 110 -1.02 0.23 17.38
N GLU A 111 -1.07 1.43 18.00
CA GLU A 111 -2.32 2.05 18.43
C GLU A 111 -3.23 2.42 17.24
N GLN A 112 -2.64 2.70 16.08
CA GLN A 112 -3.41 2.97 14.86
C GLN A 112 -4.10 1.70 14.33
N GLY A 113 -3.50 0.53 14.55
CA GLY A 113 -4.14 -0.75 14.24
C GLY A 113 -5.42 -0.96 15.06
N ARG A 114 -5.41 -0.65 16.36
CA ARG A 114 -6.62 -0.70 17.20
C ARG A 114 -7.69 0.25 16.70
N LYS A 115 -7.33 1.50 16.39
CA LYS A 115 -8.26 2.48 15.82
C LYS A 115 -8.84 2.02 14.48
N LEU A 116 -8.07 1.32 13.65
CA LEU A 116 -8.58 0.75 12.40
C LEU A 116 -9.64 -0.31 12.68
N VAL A 117 -9.39 -1.20 13.66
CA VAL A 117 -10.37 -2.22 14.07
C VAL A 117 -11.65 -1.57 14.60
N ASP A 118 -11.53 -0.54 15.43
CA ASP A 118 -12.68 0.22 15.94
C ASP A 118 -13.51 0.88 14.82
N ASN A 119 -12.87 1.22 13.71
CA ASN A 119 -13.46 1.85 12.54
C ASN A 119 -13.52 0.92 11.32
N ILE A 120 -13.53 -0.38 11.52
CA ILE A 120 -13.45 -1.38 10.44
C ILE A 120 -14.61 -1.24 9.42
N GLN A 121 -15.74 -0.66 9.83
CA GLN A 121 -16.87 -0.40 8.96
C GLN A 121 -16.48 0.44 7.73
N LYS A 122 -15.56 1.40 7.89
CA LYS A 122 -15.03 2.21 6.77
C LYS A 122 -14.38 1.33 5.70
N VAL A 123 -13.66 0.28 6.10
CA VAL A 123 -13.03 -0.68 5.21
C VAL A 123 -14.10 -1.52 4.49
N TYR A 124 -15.11 -1.97 5.24
CA TYR A 124 -16.21 -2.76 4.67
C TYR A 124 -17.11 -1.96 3.73
N ASP A 125 -17.26 -0.66 3.94
CA ASP A 125 -18.10 0.20 3.11
C ASP A 125 -17.43 0.64 1.81
N ALA A 126 -16.12 0.44 1.67
CA ALA A 126 -15.37 0.76 0.47
C ALA A 126 -15.41 -0.38 -0.55
N ASP A 127 -15.38 -0.05 -1.84
CA ASP A 127 -15.20 -1.01 -2.92
C ASP A 127 -13.73 -1.46 -3.00
N PHE A 128 -12.82 -0.54 -2.71
CA PHE A 128 -11.39 -0.78 -2.65
C PHE A 128 -10.78 -0.15 -1.39
N SER A 129 -10.14 -0.96 -0.56
CA SER A 129 -9.48 -0.50 0.66
C SER A 129 -7.99 -0.71 0.58
N VAL A 130 -7.22 0.28 1.02
CA VAL A 130 -5.76 0.20 1.12
C VAL A 130 -5.34 0.38 2.56
N ILE A 131 -4.60 -0.58 3.06
CA ILE A 131 -3.99 -0.54 4.38
C ILE A 131 -2.47 -0.65 4.19
N VAL A 132 -1.75 0.40 4.56
CA VAL A 132 -0.29 0.40 4.55
C VAL A 132 0.20 0.18 5.97
N TYR A 133 0.86 -0.93 6.20
CA TYR A 133 1.47 -1.26 7.49
C TYR A 133 2.99 -1.07 7.40
N ASN A 134 3.53 -0.16 8.22
CA ASN A 134 4.97 0.06 8.28
C ASN A 134 5.59 -0.84 9.35
N LEU A 135 6.30 -1.87 8.91
CA LEU A 135 7.04 -2.76 9.82
C LEU A 135 8.35 -2.07 10.22
N ASP A 136 8.34 -1.28 11.29
CA ASP A 136 9.55 -0.60 11.75
C ASP A 136 10.59 -1.63 12.22
N ARG A 137 11.81 -1.52 11.68
CA ARG A 137 12.97 -2.34 12.08
C ARG A 137 13.34 -2.21 13.56
N LYS A 138 12.89 -1.15 14.22
CA LYS A 138 13.21 -0.87 15.63
C LYS A 138 12.31 -1.60 16.64
N SER A 139 11.24 -2.22 16.19
CA SER A 139 10.29 -2.92 17.05
C SER A 139 10.48 -4.43 17.10
N VAL A 140 11.53 -4.97 16.48
CA VAL A 140 11.89 -6.39 16.51
C VAL A 140 13.21 -6.54 17.28
N VAL A 141 13.16 -6.37 18.58
CA VAL A 141 14.16 -6.84 19.53
C VAL A 141 13.45 -7.61 20.62
#